data_18e0b526ccb7e77cc9879f6ca9e8381c
#
_entry.id   18e0b526ccb7e77cc9879f6ca9e8381c
#
_cell.length_a   1.000
_cell.length_b   1.000
_cell.length_c   1.000
_cell.angle_alpha   90.00
_cell.angle_beta   90.00
_cell.angle_gamma   90.00
#
_symmetry.space_group_name_H-M   'P 1'
#
loop_
_entity.id
_entity.type
_entity.pdbx_description
1 polymer ?
#
loop_
_entity_poly.entity_id
_entity_poly.type
_entity_poly.pdbx_seq_one_letter_code
_entity_poly.pdbx_strand_id
1 'polypeptide(L)'
;PALVLQLRASRSMIKLYNYFRSSASFRVRIALNFKGLPYDYAPVHLLKGGGEQLAASFRTLNPDSLVPVLDDDGAVLTQSLAIIEYLEETRPTPPLLPRHAHERAYVRSIALAIACDIHPLNNLRVLKYLVRTLAVSEEQKNAWYRHWIEHGLASLEARLIAEARCGRYTLGDMVTLADVVIVPQIFNAQRMDCNLNSIPTIMRTFENCMQLPAFIEAHPSSQPDAE
;
A
#
# COMPACT_ATOMS: atom_id res chain seq x y z
N PRO A 1 4.13 -48.37 23.06
CA PRO A 1 3.41 -47.63 22.05
C PRO A 1 3.64 -46.13 22.32
N ALA A 2 4.49 -45.54 21.50
CA ALA A 2 4.84 -44.14 21.56
C ALA A 2 3.71 -43.33 20.96
N LEU A 3 3.09 -42.49 21.75
CA LEU A 3 2.11 -41.50 21.34
C LEU A 3 2.86 -40.39 20.61
N VAL A 4 2.86 -40.42 19.28
CA VAL A 4 3.36 -39.32 18.46
C VAL A 4 2.33 -38.18 18.58
N LEU A 5 2.60 -37.23 19.46
CA LEU A 5 1.92 -35.95 19.49
C LEU A 5 2.29 -35.23 18.18
N GLN A 6 1.42 -35.32 17.17
CA GLN A 6 1.41 -34.41 16.04
C GLN A 6 1.01 -33.03 16.58
N LEU A 7 1.99 -32.22 16.90
CA LEU A 7 1.82 -30.77 17.00
C LEU A 7 1.34 -30.29 15.63
N ARG A 8 0.03 -30.18 15.45
CA ARG A 8 -0.54 -29.32 14.42
C ARG A 8 -0.05 -27.91 14.77
N ALA A 9 0.97 -27.44 14.08
CA ALA A 9 1.26 -26.03 14.06
C ALA A 9 -0.06 -25.33 13.69
N SER A 10 -0.66 -24.63 14.64
CA SER A 10 -1.77 -23.74 14.39
C SER A 10 -1.28 -22.77 13.31
N ARG A 11 -1.82 -22.88 12.09
CA ARG A 11 -1.58 -21.90 11.06
C ARG A 11 -2.10 -20.58 11.62
N SER A 12 -1.21 -19.68 12.01
CA SER A 12 -1.55 -18.31 12.34
C SER A 12 -2.45 -17.77 11.21
N MET A 13 -3.70 -17.45 11.55
CA MET A 13 -4.67 -16.96 10.57
C MET A 13 -4.54 -15.43 10.51
N ILE A 14 -3.78 -14.97 9.52
CA ILE A 14 -3.75 -13.54 9.20
C ILE A 14 -5.10 -13.14 8.61
N LYS A 15 -5.71 -12.10 9.15
CA LYS A 15 -6.92 -11.48 8.60
C LYS A 15 -6.64 -10.03 8.21
N LEU A 16 -6.97 -9.66 6.99
CA LEU A 16 -6.77 -8.31 6.48
C LEU A 16 -8.12 -7.62 6.26
N TYR A 17 -8.42 -6.63 7.10
CA TYR A 17 -9.54 -5.72 6.88
C TYR A 17 -9.09 -4.65 5.90
N ASN A 18 -9.72 -4.60 4.74
CA ASN A 18 -9.26 -3.76 3.66
C ASN A 18 -10.36 -3.37 2.68
N TYR A 19 -10.03 -2.52 1.72
CA TYR A 19 -10.90 -2.09 0.63
C TYR A 19 -10.15 -2.18 -0.68
N PHE A 20 -10.77 -2.75 -1.72
CA PHE A 20 -10.09 -3.05 -2.98
C PHE A 20 -9.35 -1.86 -3.59
N ARG A 21 -9.95 -0.65 -3.63
CA ARG A 21 -9.33 0.57 -4.19
C ARG A 21 -8.39 1.31 -3.23
N SER A 22 -8.28 0.92 -1.97
CA SER A 22 -7.39 1.59 -1.03
C SER A 22 -5.93 1.34 -1.40
N SER A 23 -5.19 2.40 -1.74
CA SER A 23 -3.75 2.30 -2.00
C SER A 23 -2.98 1.74 -0.81
N ALA A 24 -3.35 2.12 0.42
CA ALA A 24 -2.72 1.59 1.63
C ALA A 24 -3.00 0.09 1.82
N SER A 25 -4.23 -0.37 1.53
CA SER A 25 -4.57 -1.80 1.54
C SER A 25 -3.84 -2.57 0.43
N PHE A 26 -3.74 -1.98 -0.76
CA PHE A 26 -3.04 -2.59 -1.89
C PHE A 26 -1.56 -2.85 -1.55
N ARG A 27 -0.86 -1.93 -0.84
CA ARG A 27 0.50 -2.15 -0.34
C ARG A 27 0.61 -3.41 0.51
N VAL A 28 -0.32 -3.60 1.45
CA VAL A 28 -0.31 -4.77 2.35
C VAL A 28 -0.63 -6.06 1.61
N ARG A 29 -1.59 -6.04 0.67
CA ARG A 29 -1.88 -7.19 -0.19
C ARG A 29 -0.65 -7.62 -0.99
N ILE A 30 0.07 -6.66 -1.62
CA ILE A 30 1.32 -6.95 -2.34
C ILE A 30 2.32 -7.63 -1.40
N ALA A 31 2.53 -7.07 -0.20
CA ALA A 31 3.51 -7.61 0.74
C ALA A 31 3.14 -9.03 1.21
N LEU A 32 1.88 -9.29 1.51
CA LEU A 32 1.39 -10.62 1.89
C LEU A 32 1.58 -11.63 0.75
N ASN A 33 1.17 -11.28 -0.47
CA ASN A 33 1.32 -12.12 -1.64
C ASN A 33 2.79 -12.37 -1.97
N PHE A 34 3.63 -11.33 -1.92
CA PHE A 34 5.07 -11.44 -2.20
C PHE A 34 5.77 -12.38 -1.21
N LYS A 35 5.36 -12.35 0.06
CA LYS A 35 5.87 -13.24 1.09
C LYS A 35 5.20 -14.64 1.09
N GLY A 36 4.24 -14.88 0.20
CA GLY A 36 3.50 -16.15 0.13
C GLY A 36 2.67 -16.43 1.38
N LEU A 37 2.19 -15.39 2.06
CA LEU A 37 1.42 -15.50 3.29
C LEU A 37 -0.09 -15.52 2.97
N PRO A 38 -0.77 -16.64 3.21
CA PRO A 38 -2.21 -16.70 3.06
C PRO A 38 -2.91 -15.83 4.13
N TYR A 39 -4.01 -15.20 3.75
CA TYR A 39 -4.80 -14.37 4.65
C TYR A 39 -6.29 -14.43 4.33
N ASP A 40 -7.12 -14.20 5.34
CA ASP A 40 -8.55 -13.98 5.19
C ASP A 40 -8.79 -12.56 4.72
N TYR A 41 -9.48 -12.42 3.58
CA TYR A 41 -9.87 -11.13 3.04
C TYR A 41 -11.17 -10.65 3.69
N ALA A 42 -11.12 -9.59 4.49
CA ALA A 42 -12.27 -8.96 5.13
C ALA A 42 -12.55 -7.59 4.49
N PRO A 43 -13.55 -7.48 3.60
CA PRO A 43 -13.86 -6.22 2.95
C PRO A 43 -14.45 -5.22 3.95
N VAL A 44 -14.04 -3.94 3.82
CA VAL A 44 -14.58 -2.79 4.55
C VAL A 44 -14.83 -1.68 3.54
N HIS A 45 -16.07 -1.54 3.11
CA HIS A 45 -16.39 -0.65 2.01
C HIS A 45 -16.41 0.83 2.44
N LEU A 46 -15.55 1.66 1.83
CA LEU A 46 -15.37 3.06 2.27
C LEU A 46 -16.48 4.02 1.85
N LEU A 47 -17.39 3.61 0.97
CA LEU A 47 -18.44 4.46 0.42
C LEU A 47 -19.87 3.96 0.70
N LYS A 48 -20.10 2.64 0.70
CA LYS A 48 -21.42 2.04 0.97
C LYS A 48 -21.93 2.45 2.35
N GLY A 49 -23.21 2.83 2.46
CA GLY A 49 -23.80 3.22 3.74
C GLY A 49 -23.13 4.42 4.44
N GLY A 50 -22.47 5.29 3.68
CA GLY A 50 -21.69 6.39 4.25
C GLY A 50 -20.24 6.03 4.60
N GLY A 51 -19.90 4.73 4.59
CA GLY A 51 -18.59 4.18 4.84
C GLY A 51 -18.58 3.23 6.04
N GLU A 52 -18.37 1.93 5.78
CA GLU A 52 -18.38 0.87 6.80
C GLU A 52 -17.28 1.05 7.85
N GLN A 53 -16.16 1.71 7.48
CA GLN A 53 -15.08 2.06 8.41
C GLN A 53 -15.52 3.03 9.52
N LEU A 54 -16.67 3.68 9.35
CA LEU A 54 -17.24 4.59 10.35
C LEU A 54 -18.20 3.89 11.34
N ALA A 55 -18.52 2.62 11.11
CA ALA A 55 -19.36 1.82 11.99
C ALA A 55 -18.68 1.62 13.37
N ALA A 56 -19.49 1.57 14.42
CA ALA A 56 -18.98 1.39 15.78
C ALA A 56 -18.14 0.12 15.93
N SER A 57 -18.54 -0.97 15.29
CA SER A 57 -17.80 -2.25 15.28
C SER A 57 -16.40 -2.12 14.70
N PHE A 58 -16.23 -1.37 13.60
CA PHE A 58 -14.92 -1.16 13.01
C PHE A 58 -14.07 -0.19 13.83
N ARG A 59 -14.68 0.83 14.45
CA ARG A 59 -13.98 1.78 15.32
C ARG A 59 -13.42 1.13 16.58
N THR A 60 -14.02 0.06 17.07
CA THR A 60 -13.47 -0.74 18.15
C THR A 60 -12.16 -1.42 17.72
N LEU A 61 -12.06 -1.83 16.44
CA LEU A 61 -10.87 -2.42 15.87
C LEU A 61 -9.79 -1.36 15.53
N ASN A 62 -10.22 -0.25 14.93
CA ASN A 62 -9.35 0.89 14.59
C ASN A 62 -10.06 2.23 14.81
N PRO A 63 -9.75 2.94 15.91
CA PRO A 63 -10.32 4.25 16.21
C PRO A 63 -10.10 5.30 15.12
N ASP A 64 -9.01 5.19 14.33
CA ASP A 64 -8.73 6.09 13.21
C ASP A 64 -9.72 5.96 12.05
N SER A 65 -10.53 4.90 12.03
CA SER A 65 -11.50 4.61 10.96
C SER A 65 -10.84 4.52 9.58
N LEU A 66 -9.67 3.92 9.50
CA LEU A 66 -8.87 3.74 8.28
C LEU A 66 -8.59 2.26 8.01
N VAL A 67 -8.48 1.93 6.74
CA VAL A 67 -7.95 0.64 6.27
C VAL A 67 -6.55 0.86 5.68
N PRO A 68 -5.67 -0.16 5.70
CA PRO A 68 -5.87 -1.52 6.20
C PRO A 68 -5.74 -1.66 7.71
N VAL A 69 -6.32 -2.73 8.23
CA VAL A 69 -6.01 -3.29 9.55
C VAL A 69 -5.64 -4.75 9.35
N LEU A 70 -4.53 -5.17 9.93
CA LEU A 70 -4.10 -6.56 9.95
C LEU A 70 -4.35 -7.12 11.36
N ASP A 71 -4.98 -8.28 11.43
CA ASP A 71 -5.10 -9.08 12.64
C ASP A 71 -4.27 -10.36 12.43
N ASP A 72 -3.21 -10.50 13.21
CA ASP A 72 -2.34 -11.69 13.18
C ASP A 72 -2.50 -12.43 14.51
N ASP A 73 -3.47 -13.34 14.55
CA ASP A 73 -3.77 -14.19 15.72
C ASP A 73 -4.08 -13.37 16.98
N GLY A 74 -4.86 -12.29 16.82
CA GLY A 74 -5.26 -11.36 17.89
C GLY A 74 -4.33 -10.14 18.07
N ALA A 75 -3.20 -10.10 17.38
CA ALA A 75 -2.36 -8.91 17.31
C ALA A 75 -2.88 -7.96 16.22
N VAL A 76 -3.60 -6.92 16.62
CA VAL A 76 -4.21 -5.95 15.71
C VAL A 76 -3.22 -4.83 15.38
N LEU A 77 -2.92 -4.68 14.09
CA LEU A 77 -1.95 -3.73 13.56
C LEU A 77 -2.62 -2.78 12.57
N THR A 78 -2.24 -1.51 12.64
CA THR A 78 -2.71 -0.45 11.74
C THR A 78 -1.52 0.21 11.05
N GLN A 79 -1.79 1.07 10.05
CA GLN A 79 -0.78 1.73 9.21
C GLN A 79 -0.02 0.76 8.28
N SER A 80 -0.21 0.94 6.97
CA SER A 80 0.30 0.00 5.96
C SER A 80 1.81 -0.25 6.05
N LEU A 81 2.61 0.79 6.34
CA LEU A 81 4.06 0.63 6.45
C LEU A 81 4.44 -0.12 7.74
N ALA A 82 3.79 0.17 8.87
CA ALA A 82 4.03 -0.54 10.12
C ALA A 82 3.66 -2.03 10.00
N ILE A 83 2.56 -2.34 9.31
CA ILE A 83 2.16 -3.71 9.01
C ILE A 83 3.23 -4.42 8.17
N ILE A 84 3.75 -3.77 7.12
CA ILE A 84 4.76 -4.37 6.25
C ILE A 84 6.10 -4.55 6.99
N GLU A 85 6.51 -3.58 7.81
CA GLU A 85 7.70 -3.71 8.67
C GLU A 85 7.54 -4.86 9.68
N TYR A 86 6.38 -5.01 10.31
CA TYR A 86 6.07 -6.15 11.17
C TYR A 86 6.18 -7.48 10.42
N LEU A 87 5.65 -7.56 9.20
CA LEU A 87 5.78 -8.76 8.37
C LEU A 87 7.24 -9.01 7.96
N GLU A 88 8.04 -7.96 7.77
CA GLU A 88 9.46 -8.07 7.47
C GLU A 88 10.26 -8.61 8.66
N GLU A 89 9.94 -8.20 9.88
CA GLU A 89 10.59 -8.64 11.10
C GLU A 89 10.20 -10.06 11.52
N THR A 90 8.90 -10.40 11.39
CA THR A 90 8.37 -11.70 11.83
C THR A 90 8.44 -12.79 10.77
N ARG A 91 8.47 -12.40 9.49
CA ARG A 91 8.50 -13.30 8.32
C ARG A 91 9.47 -12.73 7.27
N PRO A 92 10.80 -12.79 7.55
CA PRO A 92 11.80 -12.03 6.79
C PRO A 92 12.06 -12.54 5.36
N THR A 93 11.49 -13.67 4.96
CA THR A 93 11.76 -14.30 3.66
C THR A 93 10.47 -14.45 2.83
N PRO A 94 10.48 -14.01 1.57
CA PRO A 94 11.51 -13.17 0.91
C PRO A 94 11.56 -11.76 1.49
N PRO A 95 12.74 -11.11 1.52
CA PRO A 95 12.89 -9.79 2.12
C PRO A 95 12.33 -8.68 1.23
N LEU A 96 11.73 -7.66 1.85
CA LEU A 96 11.32 -6.39 1.22
C LEU A 96 12.26 -5.24 1.61
N LEU A 97 13.21 -5.48 2.51
CA LEU A 97 14.23 -4.53 2.89
C LEU A 97 15.63 -5.14 2.72
N PRO A 98 16.59 -4.38 2.17
CA PRO A 98 17.95 -4.84 2.02
C PRO A 98 18.64 -4.99 3.39
N ARG A 99 19.83 -5.65 3.41
CA ARG A 99 20.55 -5.92 4.66
C ARG A 99 21.25 -4.67 5.21
N HIS A 100 21.83 -3.84 4.34
CA HIS A 100 22.64 -2.70 4.75
C HIS A 100 21.77 -1.52 5.21
N ALA A 101 22.13 -0.92 6.33
CA ALA A 101 21.35 0.16 6.96
C ALA A 101 21.14 1.36 6.02
N HIS A 102 22.16 1.75 5.26
CA HIS A 102 22.08 2.85 4.30
C HIS A 102 21.07 2.56 3.16
N GLU A 103 21.05 1.34 2.64
CA GLU A 103 20.08 0.92 1.62
C GLU A 103 18.67 0.82 2.19
N ARG A 104 18.52 0.33 3.44
CA ARG A 104 17.23 0.34 4.15
C ARG A 104 16.69 1.76 4.31
N ALA A 105 17.57 2.72 4.65
CA ALA A 105 17.18 4.12 4.75
C ALA A 105 16.75 4.69 3.40
N TYR A 106 17.46 4.38 2.32
CA TYR A 106 17.07 4.74 0.96
C TYR A 106 15.68 4.20 0.59
N VAL A 107 15.45 2.90 0.75
CA VAL A 107 14.16 2.27 0.44
C VAL A 107 13.03 2.88 1.27
N ARG A 108 13.24 3.05 2.57
CA ARG A 108 12.24 3.69 3.45
C ARG A 108 11.96 5.14 3.08
N SER A 109 12.97 5.88 2.68
CA SER A 109 12.79 7.29 2.29
C SER A 109 11.90 7.45 1.04
N ILE A 110 12.00 6.53 0.07
CA ILE A 110 11.09 6.48 -1.09
C ILE A 110 9.67 6.12 -0.62
N ALA A 111 9.54 5.07 0.19
CA ALA A 111 8.24 4.63 0.70
C ALA A 111 7.54 5.74 1.51
N LEU A 112 8.29 6.47 2.35
CA LEU A 112 7.76 7.55 3.16
C LEU A 112 7.39 8.79 2.33
N ALA A 113 8.16 9.15 1.30
CA ALA A 113 7.80 10.23 0.40
C ALA A 113 6.39 10.03 -0.21
N ILE A 114 6.03 8.80 -0.52
CA ILE A 114 4.69 8.49 -1.01
C ILE A 114 3.67 8.39 0.13
N ALA A 115 3.99 7.65 1.18
CA ALA A 115 3.04 7.34 2.23
C ALA A 115 2.74 8.53 3.16
N CYS A 116 3.69 9.47 3.32
CA CYS A 116 3.55 10.62 4.22
C CYS A 116 3.36 11.95 3.50
N ASP A 117 3.87 12.11 2.26
CA ASP A 117 3.87 13.41 1.61
C ASP A 117 2.90 13.48 0.41
N ILE A 118 2.61 12.36 -0.28
CA ILE A 118 1.69 12.33 -1.44
C ILE A 118 0.32 11.77 -1.03
N HIS A 119 0.27 10.53 -0.57
CA HIS A 119 -0.97 9.80 -0.30
C HIS A 119 -1.90 10.49 0.71
N PRO A 120 -1.43 11.06 1.84
CA PRO A 120 -2.31 11.67 2.83
C PRO A 120 -3.09 12.87 2.30
N LEU A 121 -2.50 13.65 1.39
CA LEU A 121 -3.14 14.83 0.79
C LEU A 121 -4.35 14.45 -0.09
N ASN A 122 -4.37 13.23 -0.58
CA ASN A 122 -5.42 12.68 -1.45
C ASN A 122 -6.28 11.60 -0.77
N ASN A 123 -6.16 11.47 0.56
CA ASN A 123 -6.99 10.55 1.32
C ASN A 123 -8.45 10.99 1.27
N LEU A 124 -9.37 10.02 1.24
CA LEU A 124 -10.82 10.24 1.16
C LEU A 124 -11.34 11.25 2.21
N ARG A 125 -10.80 11.21 3.44
CA ARG A 125 -11.20 12.15 4.51
C ARG A 125 -10.83 13.59 4.18
N VAL A 126 -9.66 13.82 3.55
CA VAL A 126 -9.22 15.14 3.10
C VAL A 126 -10.10 15.63 1.96
N LEU A 127 -10.35 14.79 0.96
CA LEU A 127 -11.21 15.13 -0.17
C LEU A 127 -12.63 15.43 0.27
N LYS A 128 -13.18 14.65 1.22
CA LYS A 128 -14.50 14.95 1.82
C LYS A 128 -14.52 16.30 2.55
N TYR A 129 -13.45 16.65 3.26
CA TYR A 129 -13.32 17.92 3.96
C TYR A 129 -13.26 19.10 2.96
N LEU A 130 -12.46 18.99 1.89
CA LEU A 130 -12.38 20.01 0.84
C LEU A 130 -13.77 20.31 0.26
N VAL A 131 -14.55 19.29 -0.11
CA VAL A 131 -15.85 19.49 -0.73
C VAL A 131 -16.92 19.90 0.29
N ARG A 132 -17.01 19.21 1.43
CA ARG A 132 -18.14 19.38 2.37
C ARG A 132 -17.97 20.58 3.31
N THR A 133 -16.75 20.88 3.70
CA THR A 133 -16.45 21.94 4.68
C THR A 133 -15.95 23.22 4.03
N LEU A 134 -15.01 23.10 3.07
CA LEU A 134 -14.46 24.24 2.36
C LEU A 134 -15.24 24.59 1.09
N ALA A 135 -16.25 23.80 0.73
CA ALA A 135 -17.14 24.01 -0.42
C ALA A 135 -16.40 24.18 -1.76
N VAL A 136 -15.23 23.55 -1.93
CA VAL A 136 -14.53 23.54 -3.23
C VAL A 136 -15.32 22.71 -4.25
N SER A 137 -15.29 23.11 -5.51
CA SER A 137 -15.93 22.36 -6.58
C SER A 137 -15.29 20.99 -6.82
N GLU A 138 -15.99 20.07 -7.47
CA GLU A 138 -15.43 18.79 -7.89
C GLU A 138 -14.20 18.96 -8.80
N GLU A 139 -14.24 19.98 -9.68
CA GLU A 139 -13.11 20.31 -10.55
C GLU A 139 -11.87 20.74 -9.75
N GLN A 140 -12.06 21.65 -8.78
CA GLN A 140 -10.98 22.09 -7.89
C GLN A 140 -10.42 20.95 -7.04
N LYS A 141 -11.29 20.06 -6.53
CA LYS A 141 -10.87 18.86 -5.81
C LYS A 141 -10.03 17.94 -6.70
N ASN A 142 -10.45 17.73 -7.96
CA ASN A 142 -9.71 16.89 -8.91
C ASN A 142 -8.38 17.55 -9.33
N ALA A 143 -8.35 18.88 -9.46
CA ALA A 143 -7.11 19.63 -9.68
C ALA A 143 -6.14 19.50 -8.50
N TRP A 144 -6.62 19.65 -7.25
CA TRP A 144 -5.85 19.35 -6.03
C TRP A 144 -5.25 17.97 -6.06
N TYR A 145 -6.06 16.97 -6.40
CA TYR A 145 -5.67 15.56 -6.42
C TYR A 145 -4.51 15.33 -7.39
N ARG A 146 -4.65 15.77 -8.63
CA ARG A 146 -3.60 15.65 -9.66
C ARG A 146 -2.35 16.43 -9.30
N HIS A 147 -2.50 17.68 -8.84
CA HIS A 147 -1.37 18.53 -8.47
C HIS A 147 -0.41 17.84 -7.49
N TRP A 148 -0.93 17.30 -6.39
CA TRP A 148 -0.09 16.70 -5.38
C TRP A 148 0.55 15.39 -5.81
N ILE A 149 -0.13 14.61 -6.63
CA ILE A 149 0.45 13.39 -7.20
C ILE A 149 1.56 13.75 -8.19
N GLU A 150 1.30 14.59 -9.18
CA GLU A 150 2.24 14.93 -10.23
C GLU A 150 3.48 15.62 -9.66
N HIS A 151 3.29 16.58 -8.76
CA HIS A 151 4.39 17.28 -8.08
C HIS A 151 5.25 16.32 -7.24
N GLY A 152 4.64 15.48 -6.43
CA GLY A 152 5.34 14.53 -5.58
C GLY A 152 6.08 13.46 -6.38
N LEU A 153 5.46 12.91 -7.42
CA LEU A 153 6.09 11.91 -8.28
C LEU A 153 7.22 12.51 -9.13
N ALA A 154 7.10 13.75 -9.62
CA ALA A 154 8.18 14.43 -10.34
C ALA A 154 9.40 14.67 -9.43
N SER A 155 9.19 15.06 -8.18
CA SER A 155 10.25 15.21 -7.18
C SER A 155 10.94 13.87 -6.88
N LEU A 156 10.15 12.80 -6.77
CA LEU A 156 10.67 11.44 -6.55
C LEU A 156 11.48 10.97 -7.77
N GLU A 157 11.00 11.18 -8.99
CA GLU A 157 11.72 10.83 -10.23
C GLU A 157 13.09 11.52 -10.29
N ALA A 158 13.14 12.83 -10.04
CA ALA A 158 14.39 13.59 -10.03
C ALA A 158 15.40 13.01 -9.02
N ARG A 159 14.91 12.59 -7.85
CA ARG A 159 15.73 11.96 -6.83
C ARG A 159 16.23 10.58 -7.25
N LEU A 160 15.38 9.73 -7.83
CA LEU A 160 15.78 8.41 -8.31
C LEU A 160 16.85 8.50 -9.41
N ILE A 161 16.74 9.48 -10.30
CA ILE A 161 17.74 9.75 -11.33
C ILE A 161 19.07 10.20 -10.69
N ALA A 162 19.02 11.16 -9.78
CA ALA A 162 20.22 11.71 -9.14
C ALA A 162 20.97 10.67 -8.30
N GLU A 163 20.27 9.77 -7.61
CA GLU A 163 20.88 8.73 -6.79
C GLU A 163 21.36 7.51 -7.61
N ALA A 164 20.85 7.35 -8.84
CA ALA A 164 21.26 6.35 -9.84
C ALA A 164 21.31 4.90 -9.30
N ARG A 165 20.39 4.51 -8.41
CA ARG A 165 20.33 3.18 -7.80
C ARG A 165 19.32 2.24 -8.44
N CYS A 166 18.46 2.79 -9.31
CA CYS A 166 17.43 2.01 -10.00
C CYS A 166 18.03 1.10 -11.06
N GLY A 167 17.71 -0.19 -10.95
CA GLY A 167 17.90 -1.16 -12.00
C GLY A 167 16.55 -1.57 -12.60
N ARG A 168 16.21 -2.84 -12.48
CA ARG A 168 14.89 -3.36 -12.82
C ARG A 168 13.81 -2.80 -11.87
N TYR A 169 14.16 -2.62 -10.60
CA TYR A 169 13.32 -2.05 -9.56
C TYR A 169 13.98 -0.81 -8.95
N THR A 170 13.41 -0.24 -7.92
CA THR A 170 13.93 0.97 -7.26
C THR A 170 15.32 0.80 -6.64
N LEU A 171 15.70 -0.43 -6.30
CA LEU A 171 17.04 -0.76 -5.84
C LEU A 171 17.59 -1.96 -6.62
N GLY A 172 18.30 -1.70 -7.72
CA GLY A 172 18.86 -2.75 -8.58
C GLY A 172 17.78 -3.71 -9.08
N ASP A 173 18.02 -5.01 -8.87
CA ASP A 173 17.13 -6.10 -9.29
C ASP A 173 16.34 -6.72 -8.12
N MET A 174 16.33 -6.05 -6.97
CA MET A 174 15.60 -6.49 -5.78
C MET A 174 14.27 -5.73 -5.65
N VAL A 175 13.16 -6.47 -5.56
CA VAL A 175 11.88 -5.90 -5.15
C VAL A 175 11.96 -5.48 -3.69
N THR A 176 11.57 -4.26 -3.39
CA THR A 176 11.66 -3.68 -2.05
C THR A 176 10.33 -3.05 -1.59
N LEU A 177 10.29 -2.62 -0.34
CA LEU A 177 9.18 -1.82 0.20
C LEU A 177 8.88 -0.57 -0.64
N ALA A 178 9.89 0.03 -1.29
CA ALA A 178 9.71 1.18 -2.16
C ALA A 178 8.81 0.83 -3.35
N ASP A 179 9.06 -0.31 -4.00
CA ASP A 179 8.27 -0.80 -5.13
C ASP A 179 6.83 -1.13 -4.71
N VAL A 180 6.67 -1.75 -3.55
CA VAL A 180 5.36 -2.06 -2.94
C VAL A 180 4.52 -0.81 -2.71
N VAL A 181 5.16 0.34 -2.45
CA VAL A 181 4.46 1.61 -2.22
C VAL A 181 4.24 2.40 -3.51
N ILE A 182 5.17 2.33 -4.46
CA ILE A 182 5.07 3.00 -5.78
C ILE A 182 3.88 2.46 -6.57
N VAL A 183 3.73 1.14 -6.67
CA VAL A 183 2.71 0.55 -7.53
C VAL A 183 1.29 1.02 -7.22
N PRO A 184 0.80 0.99 -5.97
CA PRO A 184 -0.51 1.53 -5.63
C PRO A 184 -0.66 3.04 -5.90
N GLN A 185 0.43 3.81 -5.80
CA GLN A 185 0.41 5.24 -6.08
C GLN A 185 0.29 5.51 -7.58
N ILE A 186 0.96 4.74 -8.43
CA ILE A 186 0.83 4.85 -9.89
C ILE A 186 -0.57 4.41 -10.35
N PHE A 187 -1.08 3.28 -9.83
CA PHE A 187 -2.47 2.89 -10.09
C PHE A 187 -3.46 4.03 -9.77
N ASN A 188 -3.25 4.68 -8.63
CA ASN A 188 -4.08 5.80 -8.22
C ASN A 188 -3.93 7.02 -9.15
N ALA A 189 -2.71 7.32 -9.60
CA ALA A 189 -2.42 8.39 -10.55
C ALA A 189 -3.10 8.14 -11.91
N GLN A 190 -3.01 6.92 -12.43
CA GLN A 190 -3.68 6.51 -13.67
C GLN A 190 -5.20 6.67 -13.59
N ARG A 191 -5.80 6.23 -12.48
CA ARG A 191 -7.25 6.36 -12.24
C ARG A 191 -7.74 7.82 -12.20
N MET A 192 -6.86 8.76 -11.87
CA MET A 192 -7.17 10.19 -11.77
C MET A 192 -6.71 10.99 -12.99
N ASP A 193 -6.31 10.30 -14.05
CA ASP A 193 -5.83 10.89 -15.30
C ASP A 193 -4.69 11.91 -15.08
N CYS A 194 -3.74 11.57 -14.18
CA CYS A 194 -2.54 12.35 -13.96
C CYS A 194 -1.59 12.26 -15.13
N ASN A 195 -0.84 13.33 -15.40
CA ASN A 195 0.23 13.31 -16.41
C ASN A 195 1.47 12.59 -15.87
N LEU A 196 1.75 11.40 -16.39
CA LEU A 196 2.88 10.55 -15.99
C LEU A 196 4.07 10.62 -16.94
N ASN A 197 4.06 11.48 -17.95
CA ASN A 197 5.12 11.55 -18.97
C ASN A 197 6.48 11.99 -18.39
N SER A 198 6.48 12.72 -17.27
CA SER A 198 7.70 13.23 -16.63
C SER A 198 8.39 12.26 -15.69
N ILE A 199 7.90 11.03 -15.53
CA ILE A 199 8.38 10.05 -14.56
C ILE A 199 8.75 8.69 -15.18
N PRO A 200 9.59 8.65 -16.22
CA PRO A 200 9.87 7.42 -16.99
C PRO A 200 10.56 6.32 -16.15
N THR A 201 11.40 6.67 -15.17
CA THR A 201 12.06 5.69 -14.29
C THR A 201 11.05 5.00 -13.39
N ILE A 202 10.14 5.77 -12.79
CA ILE A 202 9.07 5.25 -11.95
C ILE A 202 8.13 4.35 -12.78
N MET A 203 7.76 4.78 -13.99
CA MET A 203 6.88 4.01 -14.88
C MET A 203 7.52 2.68 -15.28
N ARG A 204 8.81 2.67 -15.64
CA ARG A 204 9.53 1.43 -15.94
C ARG A 204 9.53 0.47 -14.74
N THR A 205 9.77 0.99 -13.53
CA THR A 205 9.71 0.19 -12.28
C THR A 205 8.31 -0.38 -12.06
N PHE A 206 7.27 0.43 -12.24
CA PHE A 206 5.88 0.00 -12.15
C PHE A 206 5.57 -1.13 -13.14
N GLU A 207 5.95 -0.98 -14.41
CA GLU A 207 5.73 -1.99 -15.43
C GLU A 207 6.43 -3.31 -15.10
N ASN A 208 7.65 -3.26 -14.59
CA ASN A 208 8.39 -4.45 -14.16
C ASN A 208 7.72 -5.13 -12.96
N CYS A 209 7.23 -4.38 -11.98
CA CYS A 209 6.49 -4.92 -10.83
C CYS A 209 5.21 -5.61 -11.28
N MET A 210 4.49 -5.03 -12.24
CA MET A 210 3.23 -5.58 -12.77
C MET A 210 3.41 -6.84 -13.62
N GLN A 211 4.64 -7.34 -13.82
CA GLN A 211 4.90 -8.70 -14.35
C GLN A 211 4.93 -9.76 -13.25
N LEU A 212 4.96 -9.39 -11.99
CA LEU A 212 5.07 -10.31 -10.86
C LEU A 212 3.70 -10.75 -10.36
N PRO A 213 3.45 -12.07 -10.17
CA PRO A 213 2.16 -12.58 -9.69
C PRO A 213 1.66 -11.89 -8.42
N ALA A 214 2.56 -11.62 -7.46
CA ALA A 214 2.20 -10.98 -6.20
C ALA A 214 1.56 -9.59 -6.37
N PHE A 215 1.97 -8.83 -7.39
CA PHE A 215 1.41 -7.51 -7.70
C PHE A 215 0.12 -7.62 -8.52
N ILE A 216 0.06 -8.55 -9.47
CA ILE A 216 -1.11 -8.79 -10.31
C ILE A 216 -2.29 -9.27 -9.45
N GLU A 217 -2.06 -10.24 -8.58
CA GLU A 217 -3.08 -10.80 -7.68
C GLU A 217 -3.56 -9.78 -6.63
N ALA A 218 -2.68 -8.87 -6.20
CA ALA A 218 -3.03 -7.79 -5.29
C ALA A 218 -3.78 -6.63 -5.94
N HIS A 219 -3.82 -6.56 -7.29
CA HIS A 219 -4.45 -5.47 -8.03
C HIS A 219 -5.91 -5.27 -7.62
N PRO A 220 -6.41 -4.03 -7.55
CA PRO A 220 -7.79 -3.74 -7.17
C PRO A 220 -8.86 -4.51 -7.94
N SER A 221 -8.70 -4.69 -9.25
CA SER A 221 -9.65 -5.43 -10.08
C SER A 221 -9.67 -6.95 -9.82
N SER A 222 -8.66 -7.48 -9.13
CA SER A 222 -8.57 -8.90 -8.79
C SER A 222 -9.19 -9.23 -7.43
N GLN A 223 -9.70 -8.21 -6.71
CA GLN A 223 -10.20 -8.42 -5.35
C GLN A 223 -11.68 -8.83 -5.32
N PRO A 224 -12.12 -9.60 -4.29
CA PRO A 224 -13.50 -10.11 -4.20
C PRO A 224 -14.58 -9.02 -4.11
N ASP A 225 -14.23 -7.83 -3.62
CA ASP A 225 -15.12 -6.66 -3.47
C ASP A 225 -14.97 -5.63 -4.60
N ALA A 226 -14.28 -6.00 -5.70
CA ALA A 226 -14.11 -5.13 -6.87
C ALA A 226 -15.48 -4.84 -7.55
N GLU A 227 -15.65 -3.58 -7.99
CA GLU A 227 -16.85 -3.05 -8.68
C GLU A 227 -16.49 -2.54 -10.06
#